data_3809a34e1a927df0f15a954006bb7bdd
#
_entry.id   3809a34e1a927df0f15a954006bb7bdd
#
_cell.length_a   1.000
_cell.length_b   1.000
_cell.length_c   1.000
_cell.angle_alpha   90.00
_cell.angle_beta   90.00
_cell.angle_gamma   90.00
#
_symmetry.space_group_name_H-M   'P 1'
#
loop_
_entity.id
_entity.type
_entity.pdbx_description
1 polymer ?
#
loop_
_entity_poly.entity_id
_entity_poly.type
_entity_poly.pdbx_seq_one_letter_code
_entity_poly.pdbx_strand_id
1 'polypeptide(L)'
;MQKDININKIGFVGLGVMGMSMFKNLAKCKEFTVQGFDIDNDKLSTLKKMNLKQASNIEEIYKTNDLIITCLPSGKDVEYLYYK
;
A
#
# COMPACT_ATOMS: atom_id res chain seq x y z
N MET A 1 7.63 16.41 -23.78
CA MET A 1 6.35 15.90 -23.45
C MET A 1 6.43 14.72 -22.52
N GLN A 2 5.61 14.75 -21.60
CA GLN A 2 5.63 13.75 -20.58
C GLN A 2 4.86 12.50 -20.96
N LYS A 3 5.45 11.38 -20.72
CA LYS A 3 4.75 10.16 -20.95
C LYS A 3 3.75 9.91 -19.82
N ASP A 4 2.56 9.58 -20.19
CA ASP A 4 1.54 9.32 -19.19
C ASP A 4 1.80 8.01 -18.48
N ILE A 5 1.77 8.06 -17.19
CA ILE A 5 1.90 6.88 -16.36
C ILE A 5 0.57 6.68 -15.68
N ASN A 6 -0.09 5.59 -16.01
CA ASN A 6 -1.38 5.28 -15.42
C ASN A 6 -1.19 4.45 -14.18
N ILE A 7 -1.20 5.12 -13.04
CA ILE A 7 -1.13 4.44 -11.76
C ILE A 7 -2.53 4.52 -11.15
N ASN A 8 -3.18 3.37 -11.08
CA ASN A 8 -4.52 3.27 -10.50
C ASN A 8 -4.52 2.44 -9.24
N LYS A 9 -3.65 1.44 -9.19
CA LYS A 9 -3.63 0.51 -8.08
C LYS A 9 -2.31 0.63 -7.35
N ILE A 10 -2.38 0.90 -6.06
CA ILE A 10 -1.20 1.08 -5.23
C ILE A 10 -1.20 0.03 -4.14
N GLY A 11 -0.10 -0.72 -4.06
CA GLY A 11 0.11 -1.67 -2.99
C GLY A 11 0.98 -1.04 -1.93
N PHE A 12 0.63 -1.26 -0.67
CA PHE A 12 1.36 -0.69 0.44
C PHE A 12 1.82 -1.78 1.37
N VAL A 13 3.13 -1.90 1.56
CA VAL A 13 3.71 -2.92 2.42
C VAL A 13 4.35 -2.25 3.61
N GLY A 14 3.94 -2.69 4.80
CA GLY A 14 4.44 -2.10 6.03
C GLY A 14 3.48 -1.08 6.59
N LEU A 15 2.76 -1.48 7.64
CA LEU A 15 1.68 -0.68 8.20
C LEU A 15 1.97 -0.27 9.64
N GLY A 16 3.21 0.13 9.90
CA GLY A 16 3.56 0.73 11.17
C GLY A 16 2.92 2.11 11.28
N VAL A 17 3.31 2.86 12.29
CA VAL A 17 2.66 4.16 12.53
C VAL A 17 2.70 5.05 11.28
N MET A 18 3.90 5.22 10.71
CA MET A 18 4.02 6.08 9.53
C MET A 18 3.35 5.44 8.31
N GLY A 19 3.58 4.15 8.10
CA GLY A 19 3.00 3.47 6.94
C GLY A 19 1.49 3.50 6.96
N MET A 20 0.89 3.25 8.13
CA MET A 20 -0.55 3.27 8.25
C MET A 20 -1.11 4.66 7.96
N SER A 21 -0.42 5.69 8.45
CA SER A 21 -0.87 7.06 8.21
C SER A 21 -0.85 7.39 6.72
N MET A 22 0.23 7.03 6.03
CA MET A 22 0.33 7.25 4.59
C MET A 22 -0.73 6.45 3.83
N PHE A 23 -0.93 5.20 4.25
CA PHE A 23 -1.91 4.34 3.61
C PHE A 23 -3.31 4.94 3.70
N LYS A 24 -3.68 5.42 4.88
CA LYS A 24 -4.99 6.02 5.07
C LYS A 24 -5.18 7.26 4.20
N ASN A 25 -4.14 8.06 4.08
CA ASN A 25 -4.21 9.25 3.25
C ASN A 25 -4.41 8.90 1.79
N LEU A 26 -3.67 7.89 1.31
CA LEU A 26 -3.83 7.44 -0.06
C LEU A 26 -5.20 6.83 -0.31
N ALA A 27 -5.73 6.12 0.68
CA ALA A 27 -7.03 5.47 0.53
C ALA A 27 -8.15 6.49 0.38
N LYS A 28 -7.94 7.71 0.80
CA LYS A 28 -8.94 8.76 0.65
C LYS A 28 -8.97 9.32 -0.77
N CYS A 29 -7.94 9.08 -1.54
CA CYS A 29 -7.89 9.58 -2.91
C CYS A 29 -8.71 8.67 -3.80
N LYS A 30 -9.73 9.21 -4.41
CA LYS A 30 -10.62 8.41 -5.26
C LYS A 30 -9.96 7.93 -6.52
N GLU A 31 -8.84 8.53 -6.87
CA GLU A 31 -8.13 8.17 -8.09
C GLU A 31 -7.39 6.85 -7.98
N PHE A 32 -7.17 6.38 -6.75
CA PHE A 32 -6.39 5.18 -6.52
C PHE A 32 -7.19 4.12 -5.79
N THR A 33 -6.88 2.87 -6.10
CA THR A 33 -7.32 1.74 -5.30
C THR A 33 -6.09 1.31 -4.51
N VAL A 34 -6.17 1.38 -3.21
CA VAL A 34 -5.02 1.10 -2.35
C VAL A 34 -5.24 -0.19 -1.58
N GLN A 35 -4.22 -1.04 -1.57
CA GLN A 35 -4.29 -2.32 -0.91
C GLN A 35 -3.09 -2.45 0.02
N GLY A 36 -3.33 -2.81 1.27
CA GLY A 36 -2.27 -2.88 2.26
C GLY A 36 -1.88 -4.28 2.63
N PHE A 37 -0.64 -4.45 3.06
CA PHE A 37 -0.16 -5.71 3.57
C PHE A 37 0.89 -5.49 4.66
N ASP A 38 0.87 -6.35 5.66
CA ASP A 38 1.88 -6.38 6.71
C ASP A 38 1.98 -7.82 7.18
N ILE A 39 3.16 -8.23 7.60
CA ILE A 39 3.33 -9.58 8.13
C ILE A 39 2.66 -9.73 9.49
N ASP A 40 2.37 -8.62 10.14
CA ASP A 40 1.69 -8.60 11.43
C ASP A 40 0.19 -8.69 11.19
N ASN A 41 -0.41 -9.79 11.60
CA ASN A 41 -1.85 -10.00 11.40
C ASN A 41 -2.71 -8.97 12.12
N ASP A 42 -2.21 -8.39 13.18
CA ASP A 42 -2.96 -7.34 13.87
C ASP A 42 -3.14 -6.12 13.00
N LYS A 43 -2.13 -5.81 12.21
CA LYS A 43 -2.22 -4.68 11.28
C LYS A 43 -3.27 -4.96 10.21
N LEU A 44 -3.28 -6.18 9.69
CA LEU A 44 -4.27 -6.55 8.68
C LEU A 44 -5.67 -6.51 9.26
N SER A 45 -5.84 -6.95 10.50
CA SER A 45 -7.13 -6.89 11.16
C SER A 45 -7.61 -5.46 11.31
N THR A 46 -6.69 -4.55 11.58
CA THR A 46 -7.04 -3.14 11.69
C THR A 46 -7.60 -2.61 10.37
N LEU A 47 -6.96 -2.97 9.26
CA LEU A 47 -7.46 -2.56 7.94
C LEU A 47 -8.87 -3.10 7.73
N LYS A 48 -9.09 -4.35 8.08
CA LYS A 48 -10.39 -4.97 7.88
C LYS A 48 -11.46 -4.25 8.69
N LYS A 49 -11.15 -3.90 9.92
CA LYS A 49 -12.11 -3.19 10.77
C LYS A 49 -12.45 -1.82 10.22
N MET A 50 -11.54 -1.22 9.50
CA MET A 50 -11.74 0.10 8.91
C MET A 50 -12.30 0.04 7.51
N ASN A 51 -12.64 -1.15 7.05
CA ASN A 51 -13.16 -1.36 5.69
C ASN A 51 -12.15 -0.95 4.63
N LEU A 52 -10.88 -1.12 4.91
CA LEU A 52 -9.83 -0.84 3.95
C LEU A 52 -9.34 -2.15 3.35
N LYS A 53 -8.94 -2.09 2.10
CA LYS A 53 -8.57 -3.27 1.36
C LYS A 53 -7.23 -3.82 1.82
N GLN A 54 -7.15 -5.13 1.96
CA GLN A 54 -5.92 -5.79 2.36
C GLN A 54 -5.59 -6.93 1.41
N ALA A 55 -4.30 -7.25 1.32
CA ALA A 55 -3.85 -8.38 0.53
C ALA A 55 -3.65 -9.58 1.44
N SER A 56 -3.84 -10.78 0.88
CA SER A 56 -3.66 -12.01 1.64
C SER A 56 -2.19 -12.35 1.85
N ASN A 57 -1.34 -11.94 0.93
CA ASN A 57 0.08 -12.21 1.01
C ASN A 57 0.83 -11.19 0.17
N ILE A 58 2.16 -11.22 0.31
CA ILE A 58 2.98 -10.23 -0.38
C ILE A 58 2.95 -10.41 -1.89
N GLU A 59 2.78 -11.64 -2.36
CA GLU A 59 2.73 -11.89 -3.79
C GLU A 59 1.54 -11.22 -4.43
N GLU A 60 0.44 -11.20 -3.74
CA GLU A 60 -0.75 -10.53 -4.25
C GLU A 60 -0.47 -9.05 -4.47
N ILE A 61 0.27 -8.43 -3.56
CA ILE A 61 0.63 -7.03 -3.69
C ILE A 61 1.41 -6.82 -4.99
N TYR A 62 2.40 -7.66 -5.23
CA TYR A 62 3.26 -7.49 -6.41
C TYR A 62 2.53 -7.75 -7.71
N LYS A 63 1.56 -8.65 -7.71
CA LYS A 63 0.89 -9.04 -8.94
C LYS A 63 -0.22 -8.10 -9.36
N THR A 64 -0.84 -7.42 -8.41
CA THR A 64 -2.08 -6.71 -8.71
C THR A 64 -1.98 -5.20 -8.66
N ASN A 65 -0.80 -4.66 -8.37
CA ASN A 65 -0.67 -3.23 -8.22
C ASN A 65 0.32 -2.63 -9.21
N ASP A 66 0.07 -1.40 -9.58
CA ASP A 66 0.93 -0.67 -10.52
C ASP A 66 2.14 -0.08 -9.82
N LEU A 67 1.94 0.36 -8.60
CA LEU A 67 3.00 0.96 -7.80
C LEU A 67 2.99 0.31 -6.43
N ILE A 68 4.16 0.03 -5.92
CA ILE A 68 4.26 -0.56 -4.59
C ILE A 68 5.12 0.34 -3.72
N ILE A 69 4.58 0.70 -2.58
CA ILE A 69 5.27 1.51 -1.59
C ILE A 69 5.59 0.61 -0.42
N THR A 70 6.87 0.54 -0.06
CA THR A 70 7.29 -0.23 1.11
C THR A 70 7.79 0.72 2.18
N CYS A 71 7.35 0.49 3.40
CA CYS A 71 7.73 1.32 4.53
C CYS A 71 8.42 0.43 5.55
N LEU A 72 9.67 0.75 5.87
CA LEU A 72 10.44 -0.06 6.81
C LEU A 72 9.85 0.02 8.21
N PRO A 73 10.05 -1.04 9.02
CA PRO A 73 9.49 -1.07 10.38
C PRO A 73 9.89 0.12 11.23
N SER A 74 11.08 0.67 10.99
CA SER A 74 11.54 1.83 11.75
C SER A 74 10.81 3.10 11.37
N GLY A 75 10.15 3.09 10.22
CA GLY A 75 9.49 4.27 9.70
C GLY A 75 10.43 5.31 9.13
N LYS A 76 11.71 4.96 9.01
CA LYS A 76 12.70 5.93 8.55
C LYS A 76 12.82 6.00 7.04
N ASP A 77 12.58 4.88 6.37
CA ASP A 77 12.76 4.81 4.93
C ASP A 77 11.52 4.32 4.26
N VAL A 78 11.24 4.88 3.11
CA VAL A 78 10.11 4.49 2.28
C VAL A 78 10.64 4.24 0.88
N GLU A 79 10.31 3.09 0.31
CA GLU A 79 10.71 2.76 -1.04
C GLU A 79 9.50 2.69 -1.95
N TYR A 80 9.70 3.11 -3.17
CA TYR A 80 8.67 3.05 -4.19
C TYR A 80 9.12 2.13 -5.31
N LEU A 81 8.29 1.15 -5.62
CA LEU A 81 8.57 0.21 -6.71
C LEU A 81 7.43 0.30 -7.71
N TYR A 82 7.78 0.62 -8.93
CA TYR A 82 6.78 0.75 -9.97
C TYR A 82 6.78 -0.49 -10.84
N TYR A 83 5.67 -1.16 -10.92
CA TYR A 83 5.51 -2.36 -11.75
C TYR A 83 4.55 -2.08 -12.87
N LYS A 84 4.95 -2.51 -14.04
CA LYS A 84 4.13 -2.26 -15.20
C LYS A 84 3.98 -3.54 -16.00
#